data_ca6348901d38de29374b84d82edd2e04
#
_entry.id   ca6348901d38de29374b84d82edd2e04
#
_cell.length_a   1.000
_cell.length_b   1.000
_cell.length_c   1.000
_cell.angle_alpha   90.00
_cell.angle_beta   90.00
_cell.angle_gamma   90.00
#
_symmetry.space_group_name_H-M   'P 1'
#
loop_
_entity.id
_entity.type
_entity.pdbx_description
1 polymer ?
#
loop_
_entity_poly.entity_id
_entity_poly.type
_entity_poly.pdbx_seq_one_letter_code
_entity_poly.pdbx_strand_id
1 'polypeptide(L)'
;MIKFEYDKKERFLTVFTLNKSSSLINLKFKFPKRLNMKLSLIFFLFLFTLSCKKENTRYTVIPIKNFSQEIEMDRILSDIQILRLNIPDTTFIGQIKDLAIYRDSIYILDDIKQSLFIFDMQGNFIQETCRSGRGPGEYIHACSIECDSSFVYVLDMPGKKLIYYDHSMNFVIAKNLSYTSSDFKITDKHFLFNNLEDIDGNYYYLYRDRDMNEVDHFIPYKPKWGHTLHGRGTTGQMFTWNESTKQSFLVRPFSNQIYEFTPARKLRLSFEIDFGNKTIPDRIGEKDFNPGRSPFIYIEEFFDFNHFKMMSFLEKNTRYYTLFSSGREIIYTGRIKDSQTLPPFFPRWQCGNRLIGTCRGEYLEKYLKAKGQQLPETESDKNYLLFYALKFDRLKTMGYKLKAEKNQRFFIPDQCCFTGA
;
A
#
# COMPACT_ATOMS: atom_id res chain seq x y z
N MET A 1 -18.58 -23.21 18.20
CA MET A 1 -19.28 -24.44 18.66
C MET A 1 -20.65 -24.03 19.19
N ILE A 2 -21.71 -24.65 18.71
CA ILE A 2 -23.08 -24.36 19.16
C ILE A 2 -23.58 -25.59 19.90
N LYS A 3 -24.02 -25.41 21.14
CA LYS A 3 -24.59 -26.49 21.97
C LYS A 3 -26.06 -26.18 22.24
N PHE A 4 -26.89 -27.18 22.17
CA PHE A 4 -28.33 -27.08 22.41
C PHE A 4 -28.69 -27.91 23.61
N GLU A 5 -29.47 -27.36 24.53
CA GLU A 5 -30.05 -28.06 25.65
C GLU A 5 -31.57 -27.80 25.68
N TYR A 6 -32.37 -28.89 25.64
CA TYR A 6 -33.83 -28.79 25.66
C TYR A 6 -34.38 -29.36 26.96
N ASP A 7 -35.02 -28.51 27.73
CA ASP A 7 -35.77 -28.94 28.91
C ASP A 7 -37.22 -29.28 28.56
N LYS A 8 -37.56 -30.59 28.66
CA LYS A 8 -38.89 -31.10 28.39
C LYS A 8 -39.97 -30.67 29.39
N LYS A 9 -39.59 -30.41 30.64
CA LYS A 9 -40.55 -30.04 31.72
C LYS A 9 -40.97 -28.57 31.61
N GLU A 10 -40.06 -27.70 31.32
CA GLU A 10 -40.31 -26.26 31.23
C GLU A 10 -40.48 -25.74 29.78
N ARG A 11 -40.25 -26.61 28.79
CA ARG A 11 -40.34 -26.29 27.36
C ARG A 11 -39.47 -25.14 26.91
N PHE A 12 -38.25 -25.06 27.43
CA PHE A 12 -37.22 -24.13 27.01
C PHE A 12 -36.16 -24.78 26.16
N LEU A 13 -35.78 -24.12 25.10
CA LEU A 13 -34.55 -24.41 24.35
C LEU A 13 -33.51 -23.38 24.70
N THR A 14 -32.38 -23.83 25.26
CA THR A 14 -31.25 -22.99 25.52
C THR A 14 -30.20 -23.19 24.42
N VAL A 15 -29.80 -22.12 23.75
CA VAL A 15 -28.80 -22.14 22.70
C VAL A 15 -27.56 -21.44 23.22
N PHE A 16 -26.46 -22.15 23.29
CA PHE A 16 -25.16 -21.63 23.68
C PHE A 16 -24.33 -21.34 22.42
N THR A 17 -24.01 -20.12 22.16
CA THR A 17 -23.12 -19.73 21.08
C THR A 17 -21.90 -19.01 21.64
N LEU A 18 -20.72 -19.35 21.12
CA LEU A 18 -19.51 -18.58 21.36
C LEU A 18 -19.44 -17.44 20.36
N ASN A 19 -19.41 -16.22 20.84
CA ASN A 19 -19.14 -15.07 20.00
C ASN A 19 -17.63 -14.96 19.72
N LYS A 20 -17.24 -14.25 18.66
CA LYS A 20 -15.83 -14.01 18.28
C LYS A 20 -14.97 -13.38 19.39
N SER A 21 -15.60 -12.79 20.41
CA SER A 21 -14.95 -12.21 21.61
C SER A 21 -14.85 -13.19 22.79
N SER A 22 -15.00 -14.50 22.58
CA SER A 22 -14.97 -15.55 23.63
C SER A 22 -16.04 -15.43 24.72
N SER A 23 -17.06 -14.59 24.53
CA SER A 23 -18.17 -14.48 25.47
C SER A 23 -19.27 -15.48 25.09
N LEU A 24 -19.74 -16.21 26.11
CA LEU A 24 -20.83 -17.18 25.97
C LEU A 24 -22.16 -16.43 25.92
N ILE A 25 -22.85 -16.49 24.80
CA ILE A 25 -24.21 -15.93 24.67
C ILE A 25 -25.20 -17.05 24.93
N ASN A 26 -26.05 -16.82 25.94
CA ASN A 26 -27.09 -17.72 26.34
C ASN A 26 -28.45 -17.19 25.89
N LEU A 27 -29.08 -17.82 24.92
CA LEU A 27 -30.41 -17.45 24.46
C LEU A 27 -31.43 -18.51 24.91
N LYS A 28 -32.41 -18.10 25.73
CA LYS A 28 -33.52 -18.98 26.18
C LYS A 28 -34.80 -18.65 25.40
N PHE A 29 -35.37 -19.66 24.76
CA PHE A 29 -36.61 -19.54 23.99
C PHE A 29 -37.73 -20.38 24.63
N LYS A 30 -38.87 -19.74 24.96
CA LYS A 30 -40.05 -20.40 25.50
C LYS A 30 -41.03 -20.72 24.39
N PHE A 31 -41.46 -21.98 24.31
CA PHE A 31 -42.41 -22.40 23.29
C PHE A 31 -43.85 -22.38 23.78
N PRO A 32 -44.80 -21.85 22.98
CA PRO A 32 -46.22 -21.89 23.32
C PRO A 32 -46.77 -23.32 23.31
N LYS A 33 -47.76 -23.59 24.19
CA LYS A 33 -48.31 -24.95 24.45
C LYS A 33 -48.89 -25.67 23.23
N ARG A 34 -49.16 -24.98 22.11
CA ARG A 34 -49.78 -25.54 20.91
C ARG A 34 -48.87 -25.72 19.70
N LEU A 35 -47.58 -25.49 19.80
CA LEU A 35 -46.69 -25.64 18.65
C LEU A 35 -46.19 -27.10 18.56
N ASN A 36 -46.42 -27.72 17.40
CA ASN A 36 -46.00 -29.09 17.14
C ASN A 36 -44.47 -29.14 17.05
N MET A 37 -43.78 -30.00 17.76
CA MET A 37 -42.34 -30.10 17.90
C MET A 37 -41.62 -30.14 16.52
N LYS A 38 -42.25 -30.78 15.53
CA LYS A 38 -41.75 -30.80 14.14
C LYS A 38 -41.77 -29.45 13.47
N LEU A 39 -42.83 -28.63 13.68
CA LEU A 39 -42.92 -27.27 13.13
C LEU A 39 -41.92 -26.32 13.78
N SER A 40 -41.66 -26.47 15.06
CA SER A 40 -40.66 -25.72 15.81
C SER A 40 -39.24 -26.01 15.30
N LEU A 41 -38.92 -27.24 14.98
CA LEU A 41 -37.63 -27.64 14.43
C LEU A 41 -37.41 -27.07 13.01
N ILE A 42 -38.47 -27.07 12.18
CA ILE A 42 -38.44 -26.47 10.83
C ILE A 42 -38.25 -24.94 10.90
N PHE A 43 -38.93 -24.26 11.82
CA PHE A 43 -38.77 -22.83 12.02
C PHE A 43 -37.35 -22.46 12.48
N PHE A 44 -36.74 -23.28 13.35
CA PHE A 44 -35.35 -23.12 13.76
C PHE A 44 -34.37 -23.41 12.64
N LEU A 45 -34.58 -24.43 11.84
CA LEU A 45 -33.78 -24.68 10.63
C LEU A 45 -33.87 -23.51 9.64
N PHE A 46 -35.07 -22.93 9.49
CA PHE A 46 -35.28 -21.76 8.62
C PHE A 46 -34.59 -20.51 9.16
N LEU A 47 -34.60 -20.25 10.47
CA LEU A 47 -33.83 -19.18 11.11
C LEU A 47 -32.31 -19.38 10.96
N PHE A 48 -31.85 -20.64 10.98
CA PHE A 48 -30.43 -20.95 10.74
C PHE A 48 -30.00 -20.70 9.30
N THR A 49 -30.83 -20.97 8.32
CA THR A 49 -30.54 -20.66 6.92
C THR A 49 -30.53 -19.17 6.64
N LEU A 50 -31.32 -18.41 7.39
CA LEU A 50 -31.32 -16.94 7.32
C LEU A 50 -30.15 -16.27 8.07
N SER A 51 -29.60 -16.94 9.09
CA SER A 51 -28.49 -16.43 9.90
C SER A 51 -27.11 -16.69 9.29
N CYS A 52 -26.98 -17.61 8.36
CA CYS A 52 -25.79 -17.80 7.55
C CYS A 52 -25.77 -16.80 6.37
N LYS A 53 -25.85 -15.49 6.64
CA LYS A 53 -25.22 -14.54 5.75
C LYS A 53 -23.72 -14.78 5.86
N LYS A 54 -23.19 -15.70 5.04
CA LYS A 54 -21.83 -15.56 4.56
C LYS A 54 -21.75 -14.11 4.09
N GLU A 55 -20.96 -13.27 4.78
CA GLU A 55 -20.48 -12.04 4.15
C GLU A 55 -19.81 -12.53 2.86
N ASN A 56 -20.55 -12.50 1.77
CA ASN A 56 -19.97 -12.63 0.45
C ASN A 56 -19.09 -11.39 0.31
N THR A 57 -17.88 -11.47 0.81
CA THR A 57 -16.80 -10.56 0.52
C THR A 57 -16.52 -10.69 -0.97
N ARG A 58 -17.37 -9.99 -1.77
CA ARG A 58 -17.21 -9.96 -3.22
C ARG A 58 -15.98 -9.11 -3.52
N TYR A 59 -14.84 -9.76 -3.60
CA TYR A 59 -13.69 -9.16 -4.26
C TYR A 59 -13.88 -9.27 -5.78
N THR A 60 -13.11 -8.49 -6.52
CA THR A 60 -13.17 -8.49 -7.97
C THR A 60 -11.98 -9.21 -8.54
N VAL A 61 -12.23 -10.17 -9.40
CA VAL A 61 -11.20 -10.77 -10.23
C VAL A 61 -11.04 -9.93 -11.50
N ILE A 62 -9.83 -9.46 -11.76
CA ILE A 62 -9.46 -8.70 -12.95
C ILE A 62 -8.57 -9.59 -13.84
N PRO A 63 -9.10 -10.12 -14.96
CA PRO A 63 -8.31 -10.96 -15.84
C PRO A 63 -7.36 -10.10 -16.70
N ILE A 64 -6.06 -10.38 -16.66
CA ILE A 64 -5.03 -9.76 -17.50
C ILE A 64 -4.36 -10.85 -18.33
N LYS A 65 -4.92 -11.10 -19.50
CA LYS A 65 -4.46 -12.18 -20.39
C LYS A 65 -3.53 -11.72 -21.52
N ASN A 66 -3.61 -10.46 -21.90
CA ASN A 66 -2.79 -9.87 -22.94
C ASN A 66 -2.32 -8.48 -22.52
N PHE A 67 -1.01 -8.27 -22.54
CA PHE A 67 -0.35 -7.02 -22.18
C PHE A 67 0.80 -6.66 -23.14
N SER A 68 0.71 -7.14 -24.40
CA SER A 68 1.69 -6.83 -25.45
C SER A 68 1.56 -5.40 -26.01
N GLN A 69 0.55 -4.66 -25.58
CA GLN A 69 0.34 -3.29 -26.03
C GLN A 69 1.43 -2.36 -25.52
N GLU A 70 1.71 -1.34 -26.30
CA GLU A 70 2.61 -0.25 -25.91
C GLU A 70 1.90 1.08 -26.08
N ILE A 71 2.12 1.99 -25.15
CA ILE A 71 1.58 3.34 -25.18
C ILE A 71 2.70 4.34 -24.94
N GLU A 72 2.69 5.41 -25.72
CA GLU A 72 3.61 6.52 -25.51
C GLU A 72 3.27 7.25 -24.21
N MET A 73 4.29 7.60 -23.43
CA MET A 73 4.15 8.24 -22.11
C MET A 73 3.36 9.55 -22.18
N ASP A 74 3.52 10.33 -23.23
CA ASP A 74 2.83 11.60 -23.47
C ASP A 74 1.32 11.47 -23.63
N ARG A 75 0.83 10.26 -23.93
CA ARG A 75 -0.61 9.97 -23.97
C ARG A 75 -1.21 9.78 -22.59
N ILE A 76 -0.40 9.40 -21.62
CA ILE A 76 -0.83 9.12 -20.25
C ILE A 76 -0.60 10.32 -19.34
N LEU A 77 0.51 11.03 -19.50
CA LEU A 77 0.91 12.13 -18.63
C LEU A 77 0.43 13.48 -19.16
N SER A 78 -0.12 14.31 -18.28
CA SER A 78 -0.47 15.70 -18.58
C SER A 78 0.70 16.63 -18.35
N ASP A 79 1.47 16.35 -17.30
CA ASP A 79 2.59 17.16 -16.86
C ASP A 79 3.59 16.31 -16.08
N ILE A 80 4.86 16.74 -16.13
CA ILE A 80 5.93 16.21 -15.29
C ILE A 80 6.68 17.40 -14.71
N GLN A 81 6.59 17.53 -13.40
CA GLN A 81 7.42 18.49 -12.69
C GLN A 81 8.71 17.79 -12.26
N ILE A 82 9.83 18.37 -12.62
CA ILE A 82 11.16 17.90 -12.26
C ILE A 82 11.65 18.75 -11.10
N LEU A 83 11.93 18.13 -9.98
CA LEU A 83 12.47 18.79 -8.80
C LEU A 83 13.89 18.31 -8.55
N ARG A 84 14.86 19.21 -8.69
CA ARG A 84 16.25 18.94 -8.31
C ARG A 84 16.37 18.95 -6.79
N LEU A 85 17.08 17.97 -6.24
CA LEU A 85 17.47 17.97 -4.83
C LEU A 85 18.82 18.67 -4.69
N ASN A 86 18.79 19.92 -4.23
CA ASN A 86 19.96 20.79 -4.09
C ASN A 86 20.69 20.48 -2.79
N ILE A 87 21.56 19.47 -2.80
CA ILE A 87 22.40 19.12 -1.65
C ILE A 87 23.74 19.84 -1.71
N PRO A 88 24.33 20.21 -0.55
CA PRO A 88 25.67 20.78 -0.50
C PRO A 88 26.72 19.74 -0.91
N ASP A 89 27.86 20.21 -1.44
CA ASP A 89 28.97 19.35 -1.90
C ASP A 89 29.62 18.52 -0.78
N THR A 90 29.31 18.83 0.47
CA THR A 90 29.80 18.09 1.65
C THR A 90 29.06 16.77 1.90
N THR A 91 27.98 16.51 1.19
CA THR A 91 27.15 15.31 1.36
C THR A 91 26.59 14.82 0.03
N PHE A 92 25.97 13.61 0.04
CA PHE A 92 25.33 13.02 -1.13
C PHE A 92 24.16 12.13 -0.73
N ILE A 93 23.22 11.91 -1.65
CA ILE A 93 22.20 10.87 -1.56
C ILE A 93 22.65 9.70 -2.42
N GLY A 94 22.84 8.54 -1.80
CA GLY A 94 23.26 7.33 -2.50
C GLY A 94 22.09 6.64 -3.22
N GLN A 95 21.08 6.28 -2.44
CA GLN A 95 19.88 5.63 -2.97
C GLN A 95 18.65 6.01 -2.14
N ILE A 96 17.67 6.62 -2.75
CA ILE A 96 16.41 6.94 -2.08
C ILE A 96 15.66 5.65 -1.80
N LYS A 97 15.54 5.31 -0.51
CA LYS A 97 14.82 4.14 -0.01
C LYS A 97 13.35 4.41 0.10
N ASP A 98 13.02 5.46 0.84
CA ASP A 98 11.66 5.87 1.13
C ASP A 98 11.53 7.38 1.20
N LEU A 99 10.30 7.88 1.07
CA LEU A 99 9.99 9.29 0.97
C LEU A 99 8.65 9.58 1.64
N ALA A 100 8.62 10.61 2.45
CA ALA A 100 7.40 11.15 3.01
C ALA A 100 7.33 12.67 2.75
N ILE A 101 6.12 13.16 2.45
CA ILE A 101 5.87 14.60 2.25
C ILE A 101 4.84 15.05 3.28
N TYR A 102 5.19 16.11 4.00
CA TYR A 102 4.26 16.72 4.93
C TYR A 102 4.40 18.24 4.89
N ARG A 103 3.29 18.94 4.63
CA ARG A 103 3.26 20.40 4.41
C ARG A 103 4.32 20.83 3.38
N ASP A 104 5.22 21.68 3.77
CA ASP A 104 6.25 22.28 2.93
C ASP A 104 7.59 21.54 2.99
N SER A 105 7.61 20.30 3.45
CA SER A 105 8.83 19.51 3.64
C SER A 105 8.76 18.14 2.99
N ILE A 106 9.87 17.76 2.37
CA ILE A 106 10.12 16.45 1.79
C ILE A 106 11.17 15.77 2.65
N TYR A 107 10.80 14.63 3.24
CA TYR A 107 11.69 13.79 4.03
C TYR A 107 12.12 12.61 3.18
N ILE A 108 13.43 12.40 3.06
CA ILE A 108 14.02 11.33 2.23
C ILE A 108 14.90 10.47 3.10
N LEU A 109 14.65 9.17 3.09
CA LEU A 109 15.51 8.16 3.68
C LEU A 109 16.48 7.62 2.62
N ASP A 110 17.77 7.74 2.89
CA ASP A 110 18.82 7.15 2.06
C ASP A 110 19.18 5.73 2.55
N ASP A 111 19.11 4.74 1.66
CA ASP A 111 19.40 3.34 1.98
C ASP A 111 20.91 3.07 2.18
N ILE A 112 21.77 3.76 1.41
CA ILE A 112 23.23 3.56 1.44
C ILE A 112 23.84 4.24 2.65
N LYS A 113 23.55 5.52 2.82
CA LYS A 113 24.13 6.34 3.87
C LYS A 113 23.43 6.19 5.20
N GLN A 114 22.22 5.63 5.17
CA GLN A 114 21.34 5.53 6.34
C GLN A 114 21.12 6.91 6.99
N SER A 115 20.96 7.93 6.15
CA SER A 115 20.68 9.31 6.54
C SER A 115 19.26 9.69 6.17
N LEU A 116 18.71 10.60 6.97
CA LEU A 116 17.45 11.30 6.67
C LEU A 116 17.79 12.70 6.17
N PHE A 117 17.29 13.02 5.00
CA PHE A 117 17.42 14.35 4.39
C PHE A 117 16.09 15.07 4.43
N ILE A 118 16.12 16.36 4.70
CA ILE A 118 14.95 17.24 4.64
C ILE A 118 15.19 18.29 3.57
N PHE A 119 14.19 18.46 2.71
CA PHE A 119 14.15 19.51 1.68
C PHE A 119 12.86 20.29 1.80
N ASP A 120 12.87 21.53 1.33
CA ASP A 120 11.64 22.26 1.05
C ASP A 120 11.00 21.76 -0.26
N MET A 121 9.81 22.29 -0.58
CA MET A 121 9.08 21.92 -1.79
C MET A 121 9.71 22.48 -3.08
N GLN A 122 10.74 23.29 -2.99
CA GLN A 122 11.57 23.79 -4.09
C GLN A 122 12.83 22.92 -4.28
N GLY A 123 13.03 21.91 -3.41
CA GLY A 123 14.18 21.02 -3.45
C GLY A 123 15.44 21.61 -2.81
N ASN A 124 15.32 22.70 -2.06
CA ASN A 124 16.43 23.25 -1.31
C ASN A 124 16.69 22.42 -0.06
N PHE A 125 17.95 22.09 0.16
CA PHE A 125 18.38 21.35 1.32
C PHE A 125 18.16 22.16 2.60
N ILE A 126 17.51 21.52 3.57
CA ILE A 126 17.30 22.08 4.90
C ILE A 126 18.26 21.43 5.89
N GLN A 127 18.28 20.10 5.94
CA GLN A 127 19.03 19.36 6.95
C GLN A 127 19.33 17.92 6.52
N GLU A 128 20.44 17.39 7.01
CA GLU A 128 20.74 15.97 7.03
C GLU A 128 20.89 15.51 8.48
N THR A 129 20.34 14.35 8.79
CA THR A 129 20.44 13.69 10.10
C THR A 129 20.84 12.26 9.92
N CYS A 130 22.04 11.90 10.35
CA CYS A 130 22.49 10.50 10.44
C CYS A 130 22.49 10.08 11.91
N ARG A 131 21.70 9.07 12.25
CA ARG A 131 21.59 8.57 13.61
C ARG A 131 21.79 7.05 13.66
N SER A 132 22.84 6.60 12.99
CA SER A 132 23.22 5.19 13.00
C SER A 132 23.74 4.77 14.36
N GLY A 133 23.16 3.72 14.94
CA GLY A 133 23.56 3.20 16.25
C GLY A 133 22.46 2.39 16.94
N ARG A 134 22.64 2.17 18.24
CA ARG A 134 21.71 1.37 19.08
C ARG A 134 21.05 2.16 20.21
N GLY A 135 21.38 3.42 20.35
CA GLY A 135 20.81 4.31 21.36
C GLY A 135 19.30 4.54 21.17
N PRO A 136 18.64 5.18 22.12
CA PRO A 136 17.18 5.39 22.08
C PRO A 136 16.70 6.11 20.81
N GLY A 137 17.43 7.14 20.36
CA GLY A 137 17.12 7.91 19.15
C GLY A 137 17.98 7.53 17.96
N GLU A 138 18.56 6.34 17.94
CA GLU A 138 19.39 5.84 16.85
C GLU A 138 18.75 4.61 16.22
N TYR A 139 19.10 4.29 14.98
CA TYR A 139 18.62 3.11 14.26
C TYR A 139 19.79 2.31 13.71
N ILE A 140 19.64 0.98 13.66
CA ILE A 140 20.61 0.08 13.05
C ILE A 140 20.48 0.13 11.53
N HIS A 141 19.22 0.04 11.04
CA HIS A 141 18.89 0.13 9.62
C HIS A 141 17.44 0.62 9.46
N ALA A 142 17.31 1.90 9.14
CA ALA A 142 16.02 2.49 8.82
C ALA A 142 15.51 1.94 7.49
N CYS A 143 14.26 1.51 7.45
CA CYS A 143 13.68 0.86 6.25
C CYS A 143 12.45 1.57 5.70
N SER A 144 11.72 2.32 6.51
CA SER A 144 10.55 3.09 6.07
C SER A 144 10.39 4.34 6.93
N ILE A 145 9.82 5.39 6.34
CA ILE A 145 9.48 6.65 7.00
C ILE A 145 8.06 7.06 6.68
N GLU A 146 7.40 7.63 7.68
CA GLU A 146 6.10 8.28 7.55
C GLU A 146 6.08 9.56 8.37
N CYS A 147 5.18 10.47 8.07
CA CYS A 147 4.99 11.68 8.87
C CYS A 147 3.52 12.07 8.98
N ASP A 148 3.18 12.68 10.11
CA ASP A 148 1.88 13.30 10.34
C ASP A 148 2.06 14.70 10.96
N SER A 149 0.99 15.29 11.48
CA SER A 149 1.04 16.64 12.08
C SER A 149 1.94 16.74 13.31
N SER A 150 2.30 15.63 13.92
CA SER A 150 3.01 15.60 15.21
C SER A 150 4.45 15.18 15.07
N PHE A 151 4.74 14.18 14.20
CA PHE A 151 6.04 13.54 14.19
C PHE A 151 6.46 13.07 12.79
N VAL A 152 7.75 12.88 12.65
CA VAL A 152 8.39 12.04 11.64
C VAL A 152 8.71 10.70 12.30
N TYR A 153 8.24 9.62 11.69
CA TYR A 153 8.40 8.27 12.20
C TYR A 153 9.41 7.52 11.35
N VAL A 154 10.35 6.86 12.01
CA VAL A 154 11.37 6.04 11.35
C VAL A 154 11.29 4.62 11.87
N LEU A 155 11.10 3.68 10.97
CA LEU A 155 11.06 2.26 11.28
C LEU A 155 12.45 1.65 11.18
N ASP A 156 12.98 1.18 12.31
CA ASP A 156 14.23 0.42 12.39
C ASP A 156 13.90 -1.08 12.41
N MET A 157 14.06 -1.73 11.26
CA MET A 157 13.72 -3.15 11.10
C MET A 157 14.57 -4.07 11.98
N PRO A 158 15.93 -4.01 11.97
CA PRO A 158 16.73 -4.89 12.82
C PRO A 158 16.65 -4.54 14.31
N GLY A 159 16.46 -3.25 14.63
CA GLY A 159 16.28 -2.77 15.99
C GLY A 159 14.89 -3.04 16.55
N LYS A 160 13.95 -3.51 15.73
CA LYS A 160 12.56 -3.76 16.10
C LYS A 160 11.94 -2.58 16.88
N LYS A 161 12.05 -1.39 16.33
CA LYS A 161 11.49 -0.19 16.97
C LYS A 161 10.99 0.82 15.97
N LEU A 162 9.97 1.58 16.38
CA LEU A 162 9.50 2.78 15.70
C LEU A 162 10.00 3.99 16.49
N ILE A 163 10.77 4.85 15.84
CA ILE A 163 11.39 6.03 16.43
C ILE A 163 10.61 7.26 15.99
N TYR A 164 10.32 8.13 16.95
CA TYR A 164 9.58 9.36 16.72
C TYR A 164 10.55 10.53 16.84
N TYR A 165 10.59 11.36 15.82
CA TYR A 165 11.28 12.63 15.81
C TYR A 165 10.27 13.76 15.66
N ASP A 166 10.56 14.94 16.18
CA ASP A 166 9.84 16.14 15.77
C ASP A 166 10.20 16.54 14.33
N HIS A 167 9.52 17.51 13.77
CA HIS A 167 9.78 17.95 12.39
C HIS A 167 11.16 18.66 12.20
N SER A 168 11.85 18.97 13.28
CA SER A 168 13.25 19.44 13.29
C SER A 168 14.23 18.29 13.51
N MET A 169 13.76 17.01 13.46
CA MET A 169 14.55 15.80 13.66
C MET A 169 15.17 15.67 15.05
N ASN A 170 14.62 16.30 16.08
CA ASN A 170 14.97 15.99 17.46
C ASN A 170 14.27 14.71 17.88
N PHE A 171 15.03 13.84 18.56
CA PHE A 171 14.48 12.61 19.13
C PHE A 171 13.43 12.90 20.20
N VAL A 172 12.27 12.26 20.09
CA VAL A 172 11.19 12.38 21.08
C VAL A 172 11.06 11.10 21.88
N ILE A 173 10.82 9.97 21.24
CA ILE A 173 10.65 8.67 21.87
C ILE A 173 10.89 7.53 20.88
N ALA A 174 11.22 6.36 21.39
CA ALA A 174 11.22 5.13 20.62
C ALA A 174 10.27 4.10 21.25
N LYS A 175 9.48 3.45 20.43
CA LYS A 175 8.58 2.36 20.84
C LYS A 175 9.10 1.05 20.30
N ASN A 176 9.36 0.09 21.19
CA ASN A 176 9.82 -1.25 20.78
C ASN A 176 8.66 -2.05 20.18
N LEU A 177 9.00 -2.81 19.15
CA LEU A 177 8.09 -3.75 18.48
C LEU A 177 8.43 -5.17 18.90
N SER A 178 7.43 -5.99 19.18
CA SER A 178 7.60 -7.41 19.47
C SER A 178 7.77 -8.28 18.21
N TYR A 179 7.81 -7.66 17.04
CA TYR A 179 7.86 -8.30 15.72
C TYR A 179 8.81 -7.53 14.79
N THR A 180 9.22 -8.18 13.71
CA THR A 180 10.00 -7.54 12.63
C THR A 180 9.05 -6.99 11.57
N SER A 181 9.25 -5.72 11.20
CA SER A 181 8.49 -5.05 10.16
C SER A 181 9.42 -4.29 9.23
N SER A 182 9.14 -4.27 7.93
CA SER A 182 9.91 -3.53 6.94
C SER A 182 9.17 -2.33 6.38
N ASP A 183 7.88 -2.22 6.66
CA ASP A 183 7.05 -1.11 6.19
C ASP A 183 5.84 -0.90 7.10
N PHE A 184 5.34 0.31 7.14
CA PHE A 184 4.16 0.66 7.92
C PHE A 184 3.41 1.83 7.30
N LYS A 185 2.15 2.00 7.70
CA LYS A 185 1.33 3.15 7.29
C LYS A 185 0.59 3.74 8.47
N ILE A 186 0.60 5.07 8.53
CA ILE A 186 -0.23 5.82 9.47
C ILE A 186 -1.68 5.81 8.94
N THR A 187 -2.61 5.40 9.77
CA THR A 187 -4.03 5.37 9.47
C THR A 187 -4.80 6.09 10.58
N ASP A 188 -5.12 7.34 10.40
CA ASP A 188 -5.75 8.18 11.42
C ASP A 188 -4.93 8.20 12.73
N LYS A 189 -5.41 7.57 13.81
CA LYS A 189 -4.73 7.50 15.12
C LYS A 189 -3.95 6.20 15.36
N HIS A 190 -3.72 5.39 14.34
CA HIS A 190 -3.14 4.05 14.46
C HIS A 190 -2.04 3.83 13.46
N PHE A 191 -1.36 2.72 13.61
CA PHE A 191 -0.37 2.22 12.66
C PHE A 191 -0.80 0.87 12.11
N LEU A 192 -0.60 0.68 10.82
CA LEU A 192 -0.71 -0.62 10.18
C LEU A 192 0.68 -1.05 9.75
N PHE A 193 1.20 -2.12 10.34
CA PHE A 193 2.51 -2.68 10.05
C PHE A 193 2.39 -3.94 9.20
N ASN A 194 3.33 -4.17 8.30
CA ASN A 194 3.56 -5.52 7.82
C ASN A 194 4.34 -6.31 8.88
N ASN A 195 4.08 -7.62 8.98
CA ASN A 195 4.81 -8.51 9.86
C ASN A 195 5.62 -9.50 9.02
N LEU A 196 6.92 -9.54 9.25
CA LEU A 196 7.84 -10.42 8.55
C LEU A 196 8.15 -11.72 9.32
N GLU A 197 7.59 -11.86 10.51
CA GLU A 197 7.83 -13.05 11.34
C GLU A 197 6.90 -14.19 10.93
N ASP A 198 7.49 -15.15 10.22
CA ASP A 198 6.85 -16.38 9.75
C ASP A 198 6.76 -17.40 10.89
N ILE A 199 5.94 -17.12 11.89
CA ILE A 199 5.67 -18.03 13.01
C ILE A 199 4.25 -18.51 12.88
N ASP A 200 4.04 -19.81 13.07
CA ASP A 200 2.70 -20.40 13.06
C ASP A 200 1.78 -19.71 14.07
N GLY A 201 0.59 -19.32 13.62
CA GLY A 201 -0.34 -18.53 14.40
C GLY A 201 -0.21 -17.01 14.24
N ASN A 202 0.79 -16.51 13.53
CA ASN A 202 0.95 -15.09 13.22
C ASN A 202 0.06 -14.60 12.06
N TYR A 203 0.07 -13.30 11.88
CA TYR A 203 -0.65 -12.57 10.84
C TYR A 203 0.29 -11.71 10.03
N TYR A 204 -0.02 -11.47 8.76
CA TYR A 204 0.79 -10.65 7.87
C TYR A 204 0.74 -9.17 8.19
N TYR A 205 -0.36 -8.68 8.78
CA TYR A 205 -0.53 -7.27 9.10
C TYR A 205 -1.02 -7.11 10.53
N LEU A 206 -0.39 -6.19 11.24
CA LEU A 206 -0.67 -5.87 12.64
C LEU A 206 -1.15 -4.43 12.74
N TYR A 207 -2.29 -4.23 13.37
CA TYR A 207 -2.89 -2.92 13.59
C TYR A 207 -2.69 -2.51 15.04
N ARG A 208 -2.00 -1.38 15.25
CA ARG A 208 -1.56 -0.92 16.55
C ARG A 208 -2.04 0.48 16.83
N ASP A 209 -2.35 0.80 18.09
CA ASP A 209 -2.55 2.18 18.53
C ASP A 209 -1.21 2.93 18.65
N ARG A 210 -1.28 4.20 19.06
CA ARG A 210 -0.07 5.04 19.21
C ARG A 210 0.85 4.59 20.34
N ASP A 211 0.37 3.76 21.24
CA ASP A 211 1.15 3.14 22.32
C ASP A 211 1.66 1.74 21.98
N MET A 212 1.48 1.30 20.76
CA MET A 212 1.84 -0.02 20.24
C MET A 212 1.02 -1.17 20.81
N ASN A 213 -0.10 -0.88 21.48
CA ASN A 213 -1.03 -1.94 21.88
C ASN A 213 -1.72 -2.53 20.65
N GLU A 214 -1.97 -3.83 20.67
CA GLU A 214 -2.69 -4.50 19.62
C GLU A 214 -4.16 -4.08 19.60
N VAL A 215 -4.60 -3.60 18.44
CA VAL A 215 -6.00 -3.26 18.19
C VAL A 215 -6.67 -4.33 17.36
N ASP A 216 -5.96 -4.82 16.32
CA ASP A 216 -6.43 -5.90 15.44
C ASP A 216 -5.25 -6.50 14.67
N HIS A 217 -5.51 -7.60 13.94
CA HIS A 217 -4.56 -8.25 13.06
C HIS A 217 -5.27 -8.86 11.86
N PHE A 218 -4.56 -8.95 10.73
CA PHE A 218 -5.20 -9.33 9.47
C PHE A 218 -4.36 -10.33 8.69
N ILE A 219 -5.06 -11.19 7.95
CA ILE A 219 -4.54 -12.20 7.05
C ILE A 219 -3.64 -13.18 7.81
N PRO A 220 -4.20 -14.30 8.29
CA PRO A 220 -3.44 -15.30 9.00
C PRO A 220 -2.30 -15.83 8.13
N TYR A 221 -1.16 -16.02 8.75
CA TYR A 221 0.02 -16.54 8.11
C TYR A 221 -0.24 -17.98 7.60
N LYS A 222 0.22 -18.27 6.40
CA LYS A 222 0.17 -19.64 5.88
C LYS A 222 1.58 -20.23 5.91
N PRO A 223 1.88 -21.23 6.75
CA PRO A 223 3.23 -21.72 7.03
C PRO A 223 4.02 -22.30 5.84
N LYS A 224 3.50 -22.21 4.63
CA LYS A 224 4.13 -22.74 3.40
C LYS A 224 4.78 -21.71 2.50
N TRP A 225 4.75 -20.44 2.92
CA TRP A 225 5.44 -19.37 2.24
C TRP A 225 6.75 -19.14 3.00
N GLY A 226 7.84 -19.54 2.45
CA GLY A 226 9.09 -19.43 3.13
C GLY A 226 9.57 -18.01 3.43
N HIS A 227 10.47 -17.89 4.38
CA HIS A 227 11.08 -16.66 4.88
C HIS A 227 11.68 -15.75 3.80
N THR A 228 12.01 -16.29 2.64
CA THR A 228 12.66 -15.58 1.54
C THR A 228 11.76 -14.62 0.78
N LEU A 229 10.44 -14.76 0.87
CA LEU A 229 9.49 -13.94 0.12
C LEU A 229 9.14 -12.62 0.80
N HIS A 230 9.49 -12.44 2.07
CA HIS A 230 9.04 -11.30 2.86
C HIS A 230 9.93 -10.06 2.79
N GLY A 231 11.16 -10.19 2.43
CA GLY A 231 12.11 -9.08 2.48
C GLY A 231 12.86 -8.78 1.19
N ARG A 232 12.68 -9.59 0.15
CA ARG A 232 13.43 -9.43 -1.09
C ARG A 232 12.52 -9.03 -2.23
N GLY A 233 12.64 -7.79 -2.65
CA GLY A 233 12.33 -7.42 -4.03
C GLY A 233 11.07 -6.64 -4.31
N THR A 234 10.36 -6.11 -3.33
CA THR A 234 9.48 -4.98 -3.64
C THR A 234 10.29 -3.70 -3.53
N THR A 235 10.48 -3.04 -4.64
CA THR A 235 11.11 -1.72 -4.69
C THR A 235 10.09 -0.61 -4.42
N GLY A 236 8.80 -0.93 -4.42
CA GLY A 236 7.70 -0.03 -4.23
C GLY A 236 7.13 -0.03 -2.81
N GLN A 237 6.25 0.92 -2.52
CA GLN A 237 5.50 0.97 -1.27
C GLN A 237 4.49 -0.18 -1.21
N MET A 238 4.45 -0.90 -0.09
CA MET A 238 3.40 -1.89 0.14
C MET A 238 2.04 -1.26 0.42
N PHE A 239 2.04 -0.04 0.94
CA PHE A 239 0.84 0.69 1.33
C PHE A 239 0.65 1.92 0.46
N THR A 240 -0.54 2.06 -0.11
CA THR A 240 -0.96 3.26 -0.81
C THR A 240 -2.08 3.93 -0.02
N TRP A 241 -1.97 5.23 0.21
CA TRP A 241 -2.98 6.01 0.89
C TRP A 241 -3.69 6.95 -0.06
N ASN A 242 -5.02 6.91 -0.06
CA ASN A 242 -5.85 7.87 -0.78
C ASN A 242 -6.46 8.87 0.21
N GLU A 243 -5.97 10.10 0.15
CA GLU A 243 -6.40 11.16 1.07
C GLU A 243 -7.88 11.50 0.95
N SER A 244 -8.43 11.44 -0.26
CA SER A 244 -9.84 11.78 -0.51
C SER A 244 -10.81 10.75 0.03
N THR A 245 -10.48 9.48 -0.07
CA THR A 245 -11.33 8.37 0.41
C THR A 245 -10.97 7.89 1.80
N LYS A 246 -9.81 8.34 2.33
CA LYS A 246 -9.24 7.85 3.59
C LYS A 246 -9.07 6.32 3.59
N GLN A 247 -8.75 5.76 2.44
CA GLN A 247 -8.53 4.33 2.25
C GLN A 247 -7.07 4.04 1.98
N SER A 248 -6.59 2.93 2.54
CA SER A 248 -5.29 2.37 2.18
C SER A 248 -5.49 1.11 1.37
N PHE A 249 -4.67 0.97 0.34
CA PHE A 249 -4.53 -0.29 -0.38
C PHE A 249 -3.19 -0.92 -0.06
N LEU A 250 -3.20 -2.26 0.00
CA LEU A 250 -2.04 -3.05 0.35
C LEU A 250 -1.77 -4.06 -0.74
N VAL A 251 -0.54 -4.09 -1.20
CA VAL A 251 -0.03 -5.12 -2.09
C VAL A 251 0.93 -6.00 -1.29
N ARG A 252 0.61 -7.28 -1.19
CA ARG A 252 1.56 -8.23 -0.62
C ARG A 252 2.68 -8.51 -1.61
N PRO A 253 3.94 -8.57 -1.15
CA PRO A 253 5.04 -9.05 -1.97
C PRO A 253 4.70 -10.41 -2.61
N PHE A 254 5.02 -10.54 -3.90
CA PHE A 254 4.80 -11.78 -4.67
C PHE A 254 3.37 -12.33 -4.60
N SER A 255 2.40 -11.44 -4.65
CA SER A 255 0.99 -11.79 -4.63
C SER A 255 0.27 -11.15 -5.82
N ASN A 256 -0.83 -11.75 -6.20
CA ASN A 256 -1.79 -11.21 -7.17
C ASN A 256 -3.00 -10.58 -6.47
N GLN A 257 -2.93 -10.39 -5.16
CA GLN A 257 -4.04 -9.90 -4.33
C GLN A 257 -3.77 -8.50 -3.83
N ILE A 258 -4.77 -7.64 -3.97
CA ILE A 258 -4.75 -6.26 -3.49
C ILE A 258 -5.84 -6.13 -2.43
N TYR A 259 -5.42 -5.78 -1.23
CA TYR A 259 -6.29 -5.60 -0.08
C TYR A 259 -6.59 -4.12 0.12
N GLU A 260 -7.77 -3.84 0.61
CA GLU A 260 -8.24 -2.51 0.99
C GLU A 260 -8.44 -2.44 2.51
N PHE A 261 -7.79 -1.48 3.14
CA PHE A 261 -8.03 -1.14 4.53
C PHE A 261 -8.99 0.05 4.60
N THR A 262 -10.18 -0.21 5.13
CA THR A 262 -11.26 0.77 5.15
C THR A 262 -11.24 1.63 6.42
N PRO A 263 -11.89 2.82 6.43
CA PRO A 263 -12.06 3.62 7.65
C PRO A 263 -12.75 2.88 8.80
N ALA A 264 -13.55 1.87 8.48
CA ALA A 264 -14.17 0.98 9.47
C ALA A 264 -13.17 0.00 10.12
N ARG A 265 -11.86 0.16 9.87
CA ARG A 265 -10.77 -0.68 10.40
C ARG A 265 -10.89 -2.15 10.00
N LYS A 266 -11.35 -2.40 8.78
CA LYS A 266 -11.44 -3.73 8.20
C LYS A 266 -10.51 -3.85 7.02
N LEU A 267 -9.68 -4.88 7.03
CA LEU A 267 -8.93 -5.29 5.86
C LEU A 267 -9.74 -6.31 5.08
N ARG A 268 -9.97 -6.02 3.80
CA ARG A 268 -10.67 -6.95 2.90
C ARG A 268 -9.91 -7.11 1.59
N LEU A 269 -10.00 -8.29 1.01
CA LEU A 269 -9.56 -8.48 -0.36
C LEU A 269 -10.45 -7.63 -1.29
N SER A 270 -9.85 -6.73 -2.03
CA SER A 270 -10.55 -5.83 -2.95
C SER A 270 -10.43 -6.33 -4.39
N PHE A 271 -9.21 -6.68 -4.79
CA PHE A 271 -8.92 -7.16 -6.13
C PHE A 271 -8.06 -8.41 -6.09
N GLU A 272 -8.35 -9.33 -6.99
CA GLU A 272 -7.48 -10.44 -7.34
C GLU A 272 -7.17 -10.34 -8.84
N ILE A 273 -5.89 -10.34 -9.18
CA ILE A 273 -5.45 -10.20 -10.56
C ILE A 273 -5.17 -11.59 -11.11
N ASP A 274 -5.91 -11.96 -12.15
CA ASP A 274 -5.75 -13.25 -12.81
C ASP A 274 -4.85 -13.10 -14.05
N PHE A 275 -3.61 -13.56 -13.92
CA PHE A 275 -2.63 -13.64 -15.02
C PHE A 275 -2.68 -15.00 -15.76
N GLY A 276 -3.75 -15.78 -15.58
CA GLY A 276 -3.87 -17.12 -16.12
C GLY A 276 -2.84 -18.08 -15.54
N ASN A 277 -2.16 -18.84 -16.39
CA ASN A 277 -1.11 -19.79 -15.99
C ASN A 277 0.17 -19.13 -15.43
N LYS A 278 0.28 -17.80 -15.50
CA LYS A 278 1.37 -17.01 -14.90
C LYS A 278 1.01 -16.43 -13.53
N THR A 279 -0.20 -16.63 -13.05
CA THR A 279 -0.59 -16.27 -11.70
C THR A 279 0.21 -17.08 -10.69
N ILE A 280 0.72 -16.41 -9.65
CA ILE A 280 1.46 -17.08 -8.58
C ILE A 280 0.50 -18.05 -7.87
N PRO A 281 0.80 -19.34 -7.81
CA PRO A 281 -0.05 -20.30 -7.12
C PRO A 281 0.02 -20.11 -5.60
N ASP A 282 -1.07 -20.45 -4.90
CA ASP A 282 -1.16 -20.36 -3.42
C ASP A 282 -0.08 -21.18 -2.68
N ARG A 283 0.59 -22.10 -3.37
CA ARG A 283 1.61 -22.99 -2.84
C ARG A 283 2.83 -23.01 -3.74
N ILE A 284 3.68 -22.04 -3.58
CA ILE A 284 5.03 -22.04 -4.14
C ILE A 284 6.00 -22.44 -3.02
N GLY A 285 6.87 -23.43 -3.28
CA GLY A 285 7.97 -23.76 -2.40
C GLY A 285 9.07 -22.69 -2.45
N GLU A 286 9.73 -22.43 -1.32
CA GLU A 286 10.84 -21.44 -1.24
C GLU A 286 11.93 -21.66 -2.28
N LYS A 287 12.22 -22.92 -2.59
CA LYS A 287 13.28 -23.30 -3.53
C LYS A 287 12.96 -22.97 -4.98
N ASP A 288 11.67 -22.77 -5.28
CA ASP A 288 11.18 -22.69 -6.66
C ASP A 288 10.88 -21.25 -7.09
N PHE A 289 10.98 -20.27 -6.19
CA PHE A 289 10.68 -18.90 -6.50
C PHE A 289 11.92 -17.99 -6.52
N ASN A 290 12.37 -17.67 -7.73
CA ASN A 290 13.34 -16.60 -7.97
C ASN A 290 12.64 -15.51 -8.80
N PRO A 291 12.43 -14.31 -8.29
CA PRO A 291 11.67 -13.24 -8.99
C PRO A 291 12.19 -12.98 -10.40
N GLY A 292 13.51 -12.96 -10.60
CA GLY A 292 14.12 -12.68 -11.91
C GLY A 292 14.07 -13.85 -12.91
N ARG A 293 13.77 -15.06 -12.45
CA ARG A 293 13.69 -16.29 -13.27
C ARG A 293 12.33 -16.97 -13.21
N SER A 294 11.47 -16.49 -12.36
CA SER A 294 10.12 -17.05 -12.17
C SER A 294 9.29 -16.92 -13.45
N PRO A 295 8.53 -17.95 -13.85
CA PRO A 295 7.53 -17.83 -14.91
C PRO A 295 6.31 -17.02 -14.47
N PHE A 296 6.21 -16.71 -13.18
CA PHE A 296 5.05 -16.04 -12.61
C PHE A 296 5.18 -14.52 -12.65
N ILE A 297 4.02 -13.88 -12.68
CA ILE A 297 3.88 -12.42 -12.65
C ILE A 297 3.48 -12.02 -11.24
N TYR A 298 4.07 -10.94 -10.74
CA TYR A 298 3.71 -10.36 -9.44
C TYR A 298 3.54 -8.85 -9.53
N ILE A 299 2.65 -8.34 -8.69
CA ILE A 299 2.36 -6.91 -8.59
C ILE A 299 3.48 -6.25 -7.81
N GLU A 300 3.96 -5.10 -8.28
CA GLU A 300 4.96 -4.29 -7.56
C GLU A 300 4.32 -3.12 -6.83
N GLU A 301 3.62 -2.24 -7.55
CA GLU A 301 2.98 -1.05 -6.99
C GLU A 301 1.51 -1.01 -7.33
N PHE A 302 0.77 -0.33 -6.49
CA PHE A 302 -0.64 -0.03 -6.69
C PHE A 302 -0.92 1.41 -6.27
N PHE A 303 -1.62 2.16 -7.12
CA PHE A 303 -1.95 3.56 -6.92
C PHE A 303 -3.45 3.76 -7.06
N ASP A 304 -4.03 4.56 -6.17
CA ASP A 304 -5.46 4.86 -6.16
C ASP A 304 -5.74 6.34 -6.42
N PHE A 305 -6.49 6.64 -7.49
CA PHE A 305 -6.83 7.98 -7.94
C PHE A 305 -8.36 8.18 -7.98
N ASN A 306 -9.06 7.94 -6.91
CA ASN A 306 -10.52 8.09 -6.82
C ASN A 306 -11.33 7.43 -7.96
N HIS A 307 -11.12 7.89 -9.20
CA HIS A 307 -11.89 7.46 -10.37
C HIS A 307 -11.26 6.32 -11.16
N PHE A 308 -9.99 6.09 -10.98
CA PHE A 308 -9.28 4.95 -11.55
C PHE A 308 -8.12 4.53 -10.68
N LYS A 309 -7.60 3.40 -10.98
CA LYS A 309 -6.49 2.76 -10.29
C LYS A 309 -5.42 2.40 -11.30
N MET A 310 -4.20 2.44 -10.84
CA MET A 310 -3.05 2.02 -11.62
C MET A 310 -2.25 1.01 -10.82
N MET A 311 -1.77 -0.01 -11.47
CA MET A 311 -0.80 -0.92 -10.87
C MET A 311 0.35 -1.18 -11.82
N SER A 312 1.52 -1.46 -11.29
CA SER A 312 2.64 -2.04 -12.02
C SER A 312 2.81 -3.51 -11.66
N PHE A 313 3.30 -4.28 -12.61
CA PHE A 313 3.64 -5.68 -12.41
C PHE A 313 4.85 -6.08 -13.24
N LEU A 314 5.57 -7.08 -12.77
CA LEU A 314 6.76 -7.60 -13.43
C LEU A 314 6.53 -8.98 -14.03
N GLU A 315 7.02 -9.12 -15.27
CA GLU A 315 7.26 -10.40 -15.92
C GLU A 315 8.72 -10.44 -16.39
N LYS A 316 9.52 -11.35 -15.86
CA LYS A 316 10.94 -11.54 -16.26
C LYS A 316 11.72 -10.22 -16.34
N ASN A 317 11.69 -9.41 -15.32
CA ASN A 317 12.32 -8.08 -15.24
C ASN A 317 11.76 -7.01 -16.21
N THR A 318 10.68 -7.28 -16.91
CA THR A 318 9.98 -6.28 -17.71
C THR A 318 8.78 -5.76 -16.95
N ARG A 319 8.72 -4.44 -16.80
CA ARG A 319 7.62 -3.77 -16.10
C ARG A 319 6.48 -3.45 -17.04
N TYR A 320 5.29 -3.78 -16.62
CA TYR A 320 4.02 -3.49 -17.28
C TYR A 320 3.12 -2.69 -16.35
N TYR A 321 2.18 -2.00 -16.93
CA TYR A 321 1.20 -1.20 -16.20
C TYR A 321 -0.21 -1.58 -16.61
N THR A 322 -1.12 -1.56 -15.64
CA THR A 322 -2.56 -1.65 -15.89
C THR A 322 -3.25 -0.46 -15.28
N LEU A 323 -4.09 0.18 -16.08
CA LEU A 323 -5.03 1.20 -15.63
C LEU A 323 -6.45 0.64 -15.74
N PHE A 324 -7.23 0.80 -14.68
CA PHE A 324 -8.62 0.39 -14.66
C PHE A 324 -9.48 1.39 -13.88
N SER A 325 -10.74 1.52 -14.29
CA SER A 325 -11.69 2.43 -13.66
C SER A 325 -12.07 1.97 -12.25
N SER A 326 -12.61 2.86 -11.45
CA SER A 326 -13.23 2.48 -10.17
C SER A 326 -14.40 1.50 -10.37
N GLY A 327 -15.03 1.49 -11.57
CA GLY A 327 -15.98 0.49 -12.01
C GLY A 327 -15.36 -0.85 -12.42
N ARG A 328 -14.03 -0.99 -12.29
CA ARG A 328 -13.26 -2.24 -12.47
C ARG A 328 -13.03 -2.66 -13.92
N GLU A 329 -13.24 -1.76 -14.85
CA GLU A 329 -13.01 -2.03 -16.27
C GLU A 329 -11.59 -1.62 -16.66
N ILE A 330 -10.89 -2.53 -17.37
CA ILE A 330 -9.51 -2.28 -17.84
C ILE A 330 -9.55 -1.20 -18.91
N ILE A 331 -8.83 -0.11 -18.68
CA ILE A 331 -8.65 0.99 -19.63
C ILE A 331 -7.43 0.70 -20.53
N TYR A 332 -6.37 0.23 -19.91
CA TYR A 332 -5.11 -0.07 -20.59
C TYR A 332 -4.36 -1.16 -19.84
N THR A 333 -3.69 -2.04 -20.56
CA THR A 333 -2.68 -2.96 -20.02
C THR A 333 -1.56 -3.11 -21.02
N GLY A 334 -0.31 -2.87 -20.59
CA GLY A 334 0.84 -3.00 -21.46
C GLY A 334 2.06 -2.23 -20.95
N ARG A 335 3.00 -2.00 -21.83
CA ARG A 335 4.22 -1.23 -21.53
C ARG A 335 4.00 0.25 -21.80
N ILE A 336 4.52 1.09 -20.90
CA ILE A 336 4.67 2.51 -21.18
C ILE A 336 6.04 2.69 -21.82
N LYS A 337 6.06 3.13 -23.07
CA LYS A 337 7.30 3.41 -23.80
C LYS A 337 7.99 4.62 -23.22
N ASP A 338 9.30 4.50 -23.08
CA ASP A 338 10.14 5.65 -22.78
C ASP A 338 10.01 6.67 -23.93
N SER A 339 9.83 7.91 -23.56
CA SER A 339 9.79 9.02 -24.49
C SER A 339 11.21 9.59 -24.69
N GLN A 340 11.51 10.04 -25.90
CA GLN A 340 12.73 10.82 -26.12
C GLN A 340 12.60 12.26 -25.59
N THR A 341 11.37 12.70 -25.34
CA THR A 341 11.05 14.07 -24.95
C THR A 341 10.57 14.20 -23.50
N LEU A 342 10.44 13.09 -22.79
CA LEU A 342 10.01 13.05 -21.40
C LEU A 342 11.00 12.23 -20.54
N PRO A 343 11.19 12.59 -19.28
CA PRO A 343 12.03 11.80 -18.36
C PRO A 343 11.43 10.42 -18.13
N PRO A 344 12.24 9.46 -17.60
CA PRO A 344 11.78 8.09 -17.38
C PRO A 344 10.55 8.02 -16.46
N PHE A 345 9.70 7.01 -16.67
CA PHE A 345 8.49 6.78 -15.88
C PHE A 345 8.67 5.59 -14.94
N PHE A 346 9.05 5.88 -13.71
CA PHE A 346 9.22 4.89 -12.64
C PHE A 346 8.61 5.40 -11.35
N PRO A 347 7.27 5.50 -11.27
CA PRO A 347 6.61 5.91 -10.05
C PRO A 347 6.79 4.87 -8.95
N ARG A 348 7.07 5.33 -7.74
CA ARG A 348 7.20 4.50 -6.54
C ARG A 348 6.29 4.96 -5.41
N TRP A 349 5.99 6.25 -5.36
CA TRP A 349 5.14 6.85 -4.32
C TRP A 349 3.99 7.61 -4.95
N GLN A 350 3.01 7.90 -4.12
CA GLN A 350 1.86 8.73 -4.48
C GLN A 350 1.66 9.83 -3.45
N CYS A 351 1.43 11.05 -3.92
CA CYS A 351 0.99 12.16 -3.10
C CYS A 351 -0.22 12.82 -3.77
N GLY A 352 -1.39 12.68 -3.17
CA GLY A 352 -2.65 13.10 -3.77
C GLY A 352 -2.87 12.47 -5.16
N ASN A 353 -3.04 13.31 -6.17
CA ASN A 353 -3.24 12.88 -7.56
C ASN A 353 -1.94 12.82 -8.38
N ARG A 354 -0.78 12.96 -7.76
CA ARG A 354 0.50 12.84 -8.42
C ARG A 354 1.24 11.58 -8.02
N LEU A 355 1.88 10.96 -8.98
CA LEU A 355 2.86 9.92 -8.74
C LEU A 355 4.24 10.54 -8.58
N ILE A 356 5.08 9.90 -7.78
CA ILE A 356 6.43 10.38 -7.54
C ILE A 356 7.41 9.27 -7.90
N GLY A 357 8.39 9.62 -8.71
CA GLY A 357 9.53 8.78 -9.05
C GLY A 357 10.83 9.51 -8.76
N THR A 358 11.92 8.79 -8.92
CA THR A 358 13.27 9.34 -8.78
C THR A 358 14.08 9.05 -10.02
N CYS A 359 15.00 9.95 -10.36
CA CYS A 359 16.03 9.66 -11.36
C CYS A 359 17.31 10.41 -11.05
N ARG A 360 18.41 9.98 -11.65
CA ARG A 360 19.66 10.74 -11.71
C ARG A 360 19.67 11.66 -12.92
N GLY A 361 20.49 12.72 -12.86
CA GLY A 361 20.60 13.69 -13.93
C GLY A 361 20.97 13.08 -15.29
N GLU A 362 21.81 12.04 -15.31
CA GLU A 362 22.17 11.32 -16.53
C GLU A 362 20.96 10.82 -17.34
N TYR A 363 19.87 10.42 -16.65
CA TYR A 363 18.64 9.99 -17.30
C TYR A 363 17.77 11.15 -17.78
N LEU A 364 18.03 12.37 -17.31
CA LEU A 364 17.35 13.59 -17.77
C LEU A 364 17.99 14.20 -19.01
N GLU A 365 19.21 13.84 -19.34
CA GLU A 365 19.98 14.47 -20.41
C GLU A 365 19.24 14.46 -21.76
N LYS A 366 18.68 13.32 -22.13
CA LYS A 366 17.89 13.19 -23.38
C LYS A 366 16.67 14.12 -23.38
N TYR A 367 15.98 14.21 -22.27
CA TYR A 367 14.81 15.07 -22.10
C TYR A 367 15.18 16.55 -22.19
N LEU A 368 16.22 16.99 -21.51
CA LEU A 368 16.68 18.37 -21.52
C LEU A 368 17.21 18.78 -22.89
N LYS A 369 17.96 17.89 -23.56
CA LYS A 369 18.43 18.09 -24.93
C LYS A 369 17.28 18.26 -25.92
N ALA A 370 16.21 17.48 -25.78
CA ALA A 370 15.02 17.63 -26.61
C ALA A 370 14.30 18.97 -26.40
N LYS A 371 14.49 19.61 -25.25
CA LYS A 371 14.00 20.97 -24.93
C LYS A 371 15.01 22.09 -25.27
N GLY A 372 16.11 21.75 -25.94
CA GLY A 372 17.16 22.72 -26.25
C GLY A 372 17.99 23.17 -25.03
N GLN A 373 17.90 22.39 -23.93
CA GLN A 373 18.67 22.61 -22.70
C GLN A 373 19.79 21.58 -22.61
N GLN A 374 20.92 21.99 -22.03
CA GLN A 374 22.01 21.07 -21.71
C GLN A 374 22.04 20.84 -20.20
N LEU A 375 22.21 19.59 -19.80
CA LEU A 375 22.55 19.29 -18.42
C LEU A 375 24.03 19.61 -18.22
N PRO A 376 24.42 20.47 -17.26
CA PRO A 376 25.81 20.63 -16.91
C PRO A 376 26.42 19.28 -16.49
N GLU A 377 27.69 19.05 -16.82
CA GLU A 377 28.39 17.80 -16.45
C GLU A 377 28.32 17.52 -14.93
N THR A 378 28.37 18.60 -14.14
CA THR A 378 28.26 18.58 -12.68
C THR A 378 26.86 18.13 -12.16
N GLU A 379 25.89 17.98 -13.02
CA GLU A 379 24.51 17.64 -12.68
C GLU A 379 24.16 16.16 -12.97
N SER A 380 25.03 15.43 -13.69
CA SER A 380 24.76 14.07 -14.15
C SER A 380 24.55 13.08 -12.99
N ASP A 381 25.24 13.29 -11.88
CA ASP A 381 25.18 12.46 -10.67
C ASP A 381 24.13 12.93 -9.64
N LYS A 382 23.52 14.10 -9.86
CA LYS A 382 22.54 14.68 -8.93
C LYS A 382 21.20 13.91 -8.96
N ASN A 383 20.52 13.92 -7.83
CA ASN A 383 19.21 13.26 -7.67
C ASN A 383 18.06 14.24 -7.94
N TYR A 384 17.03 13.72 -8.59
CA TYR A 384 15.81 14.43 -8.94
C TYR A 384 14.59 13.66 -8.52
N LEU A 385 13.57 14.36 -8.05
CA LEU A 385 12.22 13.84 -7.91
C LEU A 385 11.39 14.23 -9.13
N LEU A 386 10.62 13.28 -9.62
CA LEU A 386 9.74 13.45 -10.77
C LEU A 386 8.30 13.32 -10.28
N PHE A 387 7.54 14.41 -10.39
CA PHE A 387 6.13 14.42 -10.05
C PHE A 387 5.30 14.30 -11.34
N TYR A 388 4.67 13.16 -11.52
CA TYR A 388 3.88 12.85 -12.71
C TYR A 388 2.41 13.15 -12.45
N ALA A 389 1.81 13.97 -13.31
CA ALA A 389 0.38 14.17 -13.36
C ALA A 389 -0.23 13.37 -14.52
N LEU A 390 -1.28 12.62 -14.26
CA LEU A 390 -1.94 11.78 -15.27
C LEU A 390 -3.01 12.56 -16.03
N LYS A 391 -3.18 12.27 -17.34
CA LYS A 391 -4.22 12.84 -18.22
C LYS A 391 -5.57 12.15 -18.01
N PHE A 392 -6.24 12.46 -16.92
CA PHE A 392 -7.52 11.82 -16.57
C PHE A 392 -8.59 11.94 -17.67
N ASP A 393 -8.68 13.07 -18.36
CA ASP A 393 -9.70 13.27 -19.41
C ASP A 393 -9.46 12.47 -20.67
N ARG A 394 -8.20 12.26 -21.07
CA ARG A 394 -7.86 11.39 -22.18
C ARG A 394 -8.03 9.92 -21.86
N LEU A 395 -7.74 9.52 -20.63
CA LEU A 395 -7.99 8.16 -20.16
C LEU A 395 -9.49 7.82 -20.21
N LYS A 396 -10.36 8.82 -19.99
CA LYS A 396 -11.82 8.69 -20.21
C LYS A 396 -12.19 8.41 -21.68
N THR A 397 -11.52 9.04 -22.65
CA THR A 397 -11.83 8.88 -24.07
C THR A 397 -11.24 7.62 -24.69
N MET A 398 -10.31 6.94 -24.04
CA MET A 398 -9.72 5.66 -24.50
C MET A 398 -10.67 4.45 -24.39
N GLY A 399 -11.97 4.66 -24.34
CA GLY A 399 -12.98 3.61 -24.38
C GLY A 399 -13.98 3.64 -23.23
N TYR A 400 -13.93 4.68 -22.42
CA TYR A 400 -14.74 4.77 -21.20
C TYR A 400 -15.70 5.95 -21.16
N LYS A 401 -17.00 5.64 -21.09
CA LYS A 401 -18.01 6.54 -20.54
C LYS A 401 -17.97 6.44 -19.02
N LEU A 402 -17.04 7.08 -18.37
CA LEU A 402 -17.19 7.40 -16.95
C LEU A 402 -18.42 8.29 -16.84
N LYS A 403 -19.46 7.83 -16.14
CA LYS A 403 -20.57 8.69 -15.75
C LYS A 403 -19.94 9.86 -14.98
N ALA A 404 -19.86 11.02 -15.62
CA ALA A 404 -19.45 12.23 -14.96
C ALA A 404 -20.51 12.52 -13.87
N GLU A 405 -20.17 12.25 -12.62
CA GLU A 405 -20.89 12.88 -11.53
C GLU A 405 -20.62 14.38 -11.63
N LYS A 406 -21.62 15.10 -12.11
CA LYS A 406 -21.66 16.56 -12.03
C LYS A 406 -21.46 16.92 -10.56
N ASN A 407 -20.48 17.77 -10.25
CA ASN A 407 -20.17 18.42 -8.98
C ASN A 407 -19.22 17.72 -8.01
N GLN A 408 -18.01 17.37 -8.44
CA GLN A 408 -16.89 17.39 -7.50
C GLN A 408 -15.77 18.27 -8.08
N ARG A 409 -15.62 19.46 -7.52
CA ARG A 409 -14.38 20.22 -7.62
C ARG A 409 -13.28 19.34 -7.10
N PHE A 410 -12.24 19.09 -7.92
CA PHE A 410 -11.05 18.39 -7.48
C PHE A 410 -10.47 19.16 -6.30
N PHE A 411 -10.63 18.62 -5.12
CA PHE A 411 -9.96 19.12 -3.94
C PHE A 411 -8.50 18.66 -4.09
N ILE A 412 -7.62 19.58 -4.45
CA ILE A 412 -6.19 19.40 -4.25
C ILE A 412 -6.03 19.60 -2.74
N PRO A 413 -5.58 18.62 -1.98
CA PRO A 413 -5.25 18.86 -0.58
C PRO A 413 -4.22 19.99 -0.55
N ASP A 414 -4.45 21.01 0.28
CA ASP A 414 -3.50 22.13 0.47
C ASP A 414 -2.09 21.68 0.86
N GLN A 415 -1.92 20.38 1.10
CA GLN A 415 -0.67 19.74 1.49
C GLN A 415 0.28 19.40 0.32
N CYS A 416 -0.17 19.49 -0.95
CA CYS A 416 0.67 19.25 -2.12
C CYS A 416 0.57 20.37 -3.16
N CYS A 417 0.12 21.57 -2.76
CA CYS A 417 0.04 22.69 -3.67
C CYS A 417 1.42 23.32 -3.89
N PHE A 418 2.04 22.96 -4.99
CA PHE A 418 3.05 23.79 -5.60
C PHE A 418 2.36 25.01 -6.22
N THR A 419 2.26 26.12 -5.53
CA THR A 419 2.00 27.39 -6.18
C THR A 419 3.30 27.83 -6.84
N GLY A 420 3.42 27.57 -8.14
CA GLY A 420 4.46 28.19 -8.96
C GLY A 420 4.23 29.69 -8.99
N ALA A 421 5.22 30.45 -8.54
CA ALA A 421 5.42 31.84 -8.92
C ALA A 421 6.25 31.90 -10.18
#